data_ece7b9298260c3b18637434aab926b51
#
_entry.id   ece7b9298260c3b18637434aab926b51
#
_cell.length_a   1.000
_cell.length_b   1.000
_cell.length_c   1.000
_cell.angle_alpha   90.00
_cell.angle_beta   90.00
_cell.angle_gamma   90.00
#
_symmetry.space_group_name_H-M   'P 1'
#
loop_
_entity.id
_entity.type
_entity.pdbx_description
1 polymer ?
#
loop_
_entity_poly.entity_id
_entity_poly.type
_entity_poly.pdbx_seq_one_letter_code
_entity_poly.pdbx_strand_id
1 'polypeptide(L)'
;MSATQNSTLFRKLPSTDEVLRQPEVLALADREGHAAVTESVRAVLTRLRQEITAGRLKEKSLDLALGGLPAAIERQLRHSLSYSLRPLINATGVILHTNLGRAPLAASTLDHIGETALTYSNLEFDLATGSRGKRDVHVDRLFQKLLTDGIAKEHVGTAALGCPAERSSAIVTIVVNNNAAAVLLALNSLAEGGEVIVSRGELVEIGGSFRIPDVMSKSNATLREVGTTNRTRVADYERAISDRTRLLLRVHRSNFEISGFTEQPSLEELVALARRRNVPLMEDLGSGALFDLYSLGVQGEPVVLDSLHAGVDVVTYSGDKLLGGPQAGLISGRADLVARMRSNSLFRALRVDKLSYAALEATLLAYVKRDHDAVPVLRMMRLSKEEISCRTEALVAQIESAQVKPAKLKMERCDGESVIGGGAAPSSVLPTRLIALSHAELSADELCTRLRASDPPVIARVEEGRVLIDLRTVFPEQDGALVTAISSL
;
A
#
# COMPACT_ATOMS: atom_id res chain seq x y z
N MET A 1 -27.00 -25.16 -35.35
CA MET A 1 -27.35 -26.58 -35.08
C MET A 1 -28.87 -26.72 -34.97
N SER A 2 -29.48 -27.81 -35.47
CA SER A 2 -30.94 -27.98 -35.36
C SER A 2 -31.34 -28.30 -33.92
N ALA A 3 -32.55 -27.95 -33.52
CA ALA A 3 -33.09 -28.22 -32.18
C ALA A 3 -32.99 -29.75 -31.81
N THR A 4 -33.07 -30.63 -32.79
CA THR A 4 -32.95 -32.09 -32.64
C THR A 4 -31.53 -32.50 -32.25
N GLN A 5 -30.48 -31.86 -32.76
CA GLN A 5 -29.07 -32.19 -32.42
C GLN A 5 -28.76 -31.78 -30.98
N ASN A 6 -29.24 -30.64 -30.52
CA ASN A 6 -29.02 -30.20 -29.13
C ASN A 6 -29.72 -31.16 -28.14
N SER A 7 -30.93 -31.67 -28.47
CA SER A 7 -31.65 -32.61 -27.62
C SER A 7 -30.88 -33.91 -27.41
N THR A 8 -30.19 -34.40 -28.43
CA THR A 8 -29.35 -35.62 -28.33
C THR A 8 -28.14 -35.40 -27.43
N LEU A 9 -27.48 -34.22 -27.52
CA LEU A 9 -26.31 -33.87 -26.69
C LEU A 9 -26.71 -33.70 -25.23
N PHE A 10 -27.86 -33.09 -24.94
CA PHE A 10 -28.36 -32.94 -23.57
C PHE A 10 -28.64 -34.28 -22.87
N ARG A 11 -29.09 -35.31 -23.64
CA ARG A 11 -29.33 -36.68 -23.10
C ARG A 11 -28.03 -37.40 -22.72
N LYS A 12 -26.89 -37.03 -23.28
CA LYS A 12 -25.58 -37.58 -22.93
C LYS A 12 -25.01 -37.03 -21.64
N LEU A 13 -25.51 -35.86 -21.16
CA LEU A 13 -25.01 -35.28 -19.92
C LEU A 13 -25.48 -36.11 -18.73
N PRO A 14 -24.57 -36.56 -17.86
CA PRO A 14 -24.93 -37.29 -16.65
C PRO A 14 -25.70 -36.36 -15.66
N SER A 15 -26.48 -36.97 -14.79
CA SER A 15 -27.07 -36.27 -13.66
C SER A 15 -25.99 -35.92 -12.62
N THR A 16 -26.27 -34.95 -11.77
CA THR A 16 -25.38 -34.60 -10.65
C THR A 16 -25.08 -35.81 -9.77
N ASP A 17 -26.11 -36.61 -9.49
CA ASP A 17 -25.97 -37.80 -8.64
C ASP A 17 -25.11 -38.90 -9.25
N GLU A 18 -25.21 -39.11 -10.59
CA GLU A 18 -24.34 -40.04 -11.30
C GLU A 18 -22.87 -39.59 -11.23
N VAL A 19 -22.61 -38.33 -11.41
CA VAL A 19 -21.24 -37.76 -11.31
C VAL A 19 -20.69 -37.89 -9.90
N LEU A 20 -21.49 -37.60 -8.88
CA LEU A 20 -21.08 -37.73 -7.48
C LEU A 20 -20.75 -39.13 -7.03
N ARG A 21 -21.27 -40.17 -7.74
CA ARG A 21 -20.95 -41.59 -7.48
C ARG A 21 -19.67 -42.07 -8.14
N GLN A 22 -19.03 -41.27 -8.99
CA GLN A 22 -17.75 -41.64 -9.60
C GLN A 22 -16.66 -41.72 -8.52
N PRO A 23 -15.80 -42.77 -8.53
CA PRO A 23 -14.80 -42.94 -7.46
C PRO A 23 -13.87 -41.72 -7.27
N GLU A 24 -13.46 -41.12 -8.36
CA GLU A 24 -12.59 -39.92 -8.33
C GLU A 24 -13.29 -38.70 -7.70
N VAL A 25 -14.60 -38.55 -7.95
CA VAL A 25 -15.39 -37.41 -7.39
C VAL A 25 -15.76 -37.68 -5.94
N LEU A 26 -16.00 -38.96 -5.57
CA LEU A 26 -16.17 -39.35 -4.16
C LEU A 26 -14.92 -39.03 -3.35
N ALA A 27 -13.73 -39.36 -3.84
CA ALA A 27 -12.48 -39.03 -3.18
C ALA A 27 -12.28 -37.49 -2.99
N LEU A 28 -12.75 -36.71 -3.94
CA LEU A 28 -12.79 -35.25 -3.78
C LEU A 28 -13.78 -34.83 -2.68
N ALA A 29 -14.95 -35.47 -2.62
CA ALA A 29 -15.97 -35.14 -1.61
C ALA A 29 -15.51 -35.48 -0.19
N ASP A 30 -14.78 -36.57 -0.02
CA ASP A 30 -14.20 -36.96 1.28
C ASP A 30 -13.12 -35.97 1.76
N ARG A 31 -12.33 -35.42 0.82
CA ARG A 31 -11.25 -34.48 1.13
C ARG A 31 -11.73 -33.03 1.34
N GLU A 32 -12.60 -32.56 0.48
CA GLU A 32 -12.95 -31.12 0.39
C GLU A 32 -14.39 -30.81 0.88
N GLY A 33 -15.16 -31.87 1.21
CA GLY A 33 -16.53 -31.77 1.67
C GLY A 33 -17.59 -31.92 0.56
N HIS A 34 -18.60 -32.73 0.85
CA HIS A 34 -19.66 -33.12 -0.11
C HIS A 34 -20.42 -31.90 -0.71
N ALA A 35 -20.69 -30.87 0.09
CA ALA A 35 -21.43 -29.69 -0.38
C ALA A 35 -20.66 -28.92 -1.46
N ALA A 36 -19.38 -28.66 -1.24
CA ALA A 36 -18.51 -27.90 -2.17
C ALA A 36 -18.33 -28.68 -3.51
N VAL A 37 -18.14 -30.01 -3.42
CA VAL A 37 -18.02 -30.84 -4.61
C VAL A 37 -19.34 -30.89 -5.39
N THR A 38 -20.49 -31.00 -4.70
CA THR A 38 -21.82 -30.98 -5.35
C THR A 38 -22.04 -29.67 -6.11
N GLU A 39 -21.68 -28.56 -5.52
CA GLU A 39 -21.77 -27.24 -6.17
C GLU A 39 -20.86 -27.15 -7.40
N SER A 40 -19.64 -27.64 -7.29
CA SER A 40 -18.67 -27.67 -8.41
C SER A 40 -19.16 -28.58 -9.56
N VAL A 41 -19.75 -29.74 -9.26
CA VAL A 41 -20.39 -30.60 -10.26
C VAL A 41 -21.50 -29.86 -10.98
N ARG A 42 -22.40 -29.21 -10.24
CA ARG A 42 -23.51 -28.42 -10.83
C ARG A 42 -22.99 -27.30 -11.72
N ALA A 43 -21.96 -26.58 -11.30
CA ALA A 43 -21.35 -25.50 -12.07
C ALA A 43 -20.77 -25.99 -13.39
N VAL A 44 -19.99 -27.10 -13.37
CA VAL A 44 -19.41 -27.72 -14.57
C VAL A 44 -20.49 -28.22 -15.53
N LEU A 45 -21.51 -28.93 -15.03
CA LEU A 45 -22.62 -29.43 -15.86
C LEU A 45 -23.43 -28.26 -16.44
N THR A 46 -23.65 -27.20 -15.69
CA THR A 46 -24.33 -25.98 -16.18
C THR A 46 -23.55 -25.32 -17.31
N ARG A 47 -22.22 -25.21 -17.16
CA ARG A 47 -21.36 -24.70 -18.22
C ARG A 47 -21.42 -25.54 -19.49
N LEU A 48 -21.38 -26.88 -19.37
CA LEU A 48 -21.54 -27.78 -20.53
C LEU A 48 -22.91 -27.58 -21.23
N ARG A 49 -23.99 -27.40 -20.44
CA ARG A 49 -25.33 -27.09 -21.00
C ARG A 49 -25.33 -25.77 -21.76
N GLN A 50 -24.70 -24.73 -21.23
CA GLN A 50 -24.57 -23.44 -21.91
C GLN A 50 -23.78 -23.55 -23.21
N GLU A 51 -22.66 -24.31 -23.22
CA GLU A 51 -21.85 -24.51 -24.41
C GLU A 51 -22.60 -25.33 -25.51
N ILE A 52 -23.45 -26.30 -25.11
CA ILE A 52 -24.33 -27.01 -26.03
C ILE A 52 -25.38 -26.04 -26.60
N THR A 53 -26.04 -25.26 -25.75
CA THR A 53 -27.04 -24.28 -26.18
C THR A 53 -26.47 -23.27 -27.16
N ALA A 54 -25.23 -22.80 -26.90
CA ALA A 54 -24.52 -21.88 -27.78
C ALA A 54 -23.98 -22.50 -29.06
N GLY A 55 -24.14 -23.84 -29.26
CA GLY A 55 -23.66 -24.55 -30.44
C GLY A 55 -22.14 -24.69 -30.53
N ARG A 56 -21.41 -24.47 -29.44
CA ARG A 56 -19.95 -24.56 -29.39
C ARG A 56 -19.44 -25.98 -29.17
N LEU A 57 -20.24 -26.88 -28.54
CA LEU A 57 -19.93 -28.28 -28.35
C LEU A 57 -20.59 -29.16 -29.44
N LYS A 58 -19.76 -29.96 -30.11
CA LYS A 58 -20.18 -31.05 -31.01
C LYS A 58 -20.04 -32.38 -30.28
N GLU A 59 -20.62 -33.46 -30.83
CA GLU A 59 -20.65 -34.76 -30.20
C GLU A 59 -19.26 -35.26 -29.74
N LYS A 60 -18.28 -35.28 -30.62
CA LYS A 60 -16.90 -35.67 -30.28
C LYS A 60 -16.27 -34.82 -29.18
N SER A 61 -16.54 -33.53 -29.19
CA SER A 61 -16.01 -32.58 -28.18
C SER A 61 -16.72 -32.78 -26.85
N LEU A 62 -18.00 -33.15 -26.85
CA LEU A 62 -18.74 -33.48 -25.63
C LEU A 62 -18.22 -34.77 -25.01
N ASP A 63 -18.01 -35.84 -25.82
CA ASP A 63 -17.48 -37.12 -25.33
C ASP A 63 -16.09 -36.95 -24.69
N LEU A 64 -15.23 -36.08 -25.28
CA LEU A 64 -13.94 -35.71 -24.69
C LEU A 64 -14.11 -34.94 -23.37
N ALA A 65 -15.04 -33.99 -23.31
CA ALA A 65 -15.32 -33.22 -22.11
C ALA A 65 -15.88 -34.09 -20.98
N LEU A 66 -16.71 -35.07 -21.29
CA LEU A 66 -17.23 -36.02 -20.31
C LEU A 66 -16.12 -36.96 -19.79
N GLY A 67 -15.18 -37.39 -20.62
CA GLY A 67 -14.02 -38.18 -20.19
C GLY A 67 -13.09 -37.37 -19.27
N GLY A 68 -13.04 -36.07 -19.40
CA GLY A 68 -12.28 -35.15 -18.53
C GLY A 68 -13.07 -34.52 -17.38
N LEU A 69 -14.29 -35.02 -17.09
CA LEU A 69 -15.21 -34.41 -16.12
C LEU A 69 -14.64 -34.34 -14.69
N PRO A 70 -14.01 -35.40 -14.12
CA PRO A 70 -13.42 -35.31 -12.78
C PRO A 70 -12.36 -34.23 -12.68
N ALA A 71 -11.47 -34.11 -13.65
CA ALA A 71 -10.44 -33.08 -13.69
C ALA A 71 -11.05 -31.67 -13.84
N ALA A 72 -12.15 -31.53 -14.58
CA ALA A 72 -12.86 -30.26 -14.71
C ALA A 72 -13.54 -29.83 -13.38
N ILE A 73 -14.11 -30.82 -12.66
CA ILE A 73 -14.70 -30.61 -11.33
C ILE A 73 -13.61 -30.24 -10.32
N GLU A 74 -12.48 -30.91 -10.32
CA GLU A 74 -11.36 -30.59 -9.43
C GLU A 74 -10.83 -29.17 -9.70
N ARG A 75 -10.68 -28.76 -10.95
CA ARG A 75 -10.30 -27.36 -11.29
C ARG A 75 -11.35 -26.35 -10.81
N GLN A 76 -12.65 -26.64 -11.01
CA GLN A 76 -13.74 -25.77 -10.53
C GLN A 76 -13.74 -25.69 -9.02
N LEU A 77 -13.53 -26.79 -8.32
CA LEU A 77 -13.45 -26.88 -6.87
C LEU A 77 -12.26 -26.06 -6.33
N ARG A 78 -11.06 -26.27 -6.89
CA ARG A 78 -9.87 -25.47 -6.55
C ARG A 78 -10.13 -23.99 -6.76
N HIS A 79 -10.77 -23.59 -7.85
CA HIS A 79 -11.11 -22.19 -8.11
C HIS A 79 -12.10 -21.64 -7.07
N SER A 80 -13.12 -22.42 -6.72
CA SER A 80 -14.16 -22.01 -5.77
C SER A 80 -13.66 -21.95 -4.32
N LEU A 81 -12.71 -22.80 -3.93
CA LEU A 81 -12.14 -22.88 -2.59
C LEU A 81 -10.81 -22.10 -2.43
N SER A 82 -10.26 -21.57 -3.52
CA SER A 82 -9.04 -20.78 -3.44
C SER A 82 -9.31 -19.41 -2.86
N TYR A 83 -8.34 -18.88 -2.11
CA TYR A 83 -8.37 -17.48 -1.69
C TYR A 83 -8.37 -16.55 -2.92
N SER A 84 -9.26 -15.57 -2.94
CA SER A 84 -9.31 -14.55 -3.99
C SER A 84 -8.17 -13.55 -3.88
N LEU A 85 -7.75 -13.22 -2.65
CA LEU A 85 -6.55 -12.44 -2.39
C LEU A 85 -5.34 -13.36 -2.43
N ARG A 86 -4.47 -13.16 -3.42
CA ARG A 86 -3.30 -14.02 -3.66
C ARG A 86 -2.06 -13.21 -4.02
N PRO A 87 -0.86 -13.71 -3.72
CA PRO A 87 0.38 -13.06 -4.09
C PRO A 87 0.52 -12.96 -5.61
N LEU A 88 1.25 -11.94 -6.05
CA LEU A 88 1.60 -11.69 -7.44
C LEU A 88 3.02 -11.12 -7.53
N ILE A 89 3.55 -11.06 -8.74
CA ILE A 89 4.84 -10.44 -9.04
C ILE A 89 4.57 -9.01 -9.57
N ASN A 90 5.05 -8.01 -8.84
CA ASN A 90 5.03 -6.64 -9.29
C ASN A 90 6.29 -6.35 -10.11
N ALA A 91 6.18 -6.38 -11.42
CA ALA A 91 7.26 -6.06 -12.36
C ALA A 91 7.07 -4.69 -13.04
N THR A 92 6.28 -3.79 -12.45
CA THR A 92 5.97 -2.47 -13.02
C THR A 92 7.05 -1.43 -12.77
N GLY A 93 7.89 -1.60 -11.75
CA GLY A 93 8.80 -0.56 -11.28
C GLY A 93 8.14 0.54 -10.44
N VAL A 94 6.86 0.38 -10.07
CA VAL A 94 6.15 1.26 -9.14
C VAL A 94 6.24 0.65 -7.75
N ILE A 95 7.06 1.24 -6.86
CA ILE A 95 7.35 0.66 -5.54
C ILE A 95 6.10 0.61 -4.66
N LEU A 96 5.40 1.75 -4.50
CA LEU A 96 4.16 1.86 -3.73
C LEU A 96 2.94 1.78 -4.65
N HIS A 97 2.77 0.65 -5.34
CA HIS A 97 1.69 0.50 -6.31
C HIS A 97 0.33 0.37 -5.61
N THR A 98 -0.54 1.38 -5.78
CA THR A 98 -1.82 1.50 -5.07
C THR A 98 -2.74 0.28 -5.22
N ASN A 99 -2.80 -0.29 -6.43
CA ASN A 99 -3.67 -1.43 -6.74
C ASN A 99 -3.07 -2.78 -6.36
N LEU A 100 -1.77 -2.82 -5.97
CA LEU A 100 -1.04 -4.04 -5.63
C LEU A 100 -0.72 -4.14 -4.13
N GLY A 101 -1.43 -3.39 -3.29
CA GLY A 101 -1.32 -3.48 -1.84
C GLY A 101 -0.31 -2.51 -1.22
N ARG A 102 0.30 -1.61 -1.99
CA ARG A 102 1.31 -0.63 -1.54
C ARG A 102 2.57 -1.28 -0.97
N ALA A 103 2.95 -0.94 0.29
CA ALA A 103 4.17 -1.43 0.91
C ALA A 103 4.07 -2.92 1.30
N PRO A 104 4.95 -3.79 0.77
CA PRO A 104 5.10 -5.14 1.30
C PRO A 104 5.73 -5.11 2.70
N LEU A 105 5.33 -6.04 3.56
CA LEU A 105 5.88 -6.18 4.91
C LEU A 105 7.19 -7.00 4.91
N ALA A 106 8.05 -6.74 5.89
CA ALA A 106 9.23 -7.55 6.14
C ALA A 106 8.86 -8.98 6.60
N ALA A 107 9.71 -9.97 6.30
CA ALA A 107 9.49 -11.35 6.75
C ALA A 107 9.39 -11.45 8.29
N SER A 108 10.27 -10.76 9.02
CA SER A 108 10.24 -10.69 10.48
C SER A 108 8.93 -10.11 11.05
N THR A 109 8.23 -9.32 10.26
CA THR A 109 6.90 -8.81 10.63
C THR A 109 5.87 -9.93 10.69
N LEU A 110 5.94 -10.88 9.74
CA LEU A 110 5.01 -12.03 9.72
C LEU A 110 5.24 -12.95 10.91
N ASP A 111 6.48 -13.15 11.34
CA ASP A 111 6.80 -13.94 12.53
C ASP A 111 6.15 -13.32 13.77
N HIS A 112 6.31 -12.02 13.99
CA HIS A 112 5.72 -11.32 15.13
C HIS A 112 4.19 -11.26 15.08
N ILE A 113 3.59 -11.09 13.87
CA ILE A 113 2.14 -11.21 13.68
C ILE A 113 1.68 -12.62 14.05
N GLY A 114 2.38 -13.67 13.59
CA GLY A 114 2.07 -15.06 13.88
C GLY A 114 2.06 -15.35 15.38
N GLU A 115 3.11 -14.98 16.09
CA GLU A 115 3.20 -15.14 17.55
C GLU A 115 2.05 -14.42 18.28
N THR A 116 1.75 -13.18 17.86
CA THR A 116 0.72 -12.36 18.50
C THR A 116 -0.69 -12.79 18.13
N ALA A 117 -0.90 -13.30 16.90
CA ALA A 117 -2.22 -13.69 16.40
C ALA A 117 -2.70 -15.02 16.98
N LEU A 118 -1.80 -16.00 17.07
CA LEU A 118 -2.12 -17.38 17.45
C LEU A 118 -2.37 -17.55 18.95
N THR A 119 -2.04 -16.55 19.77
CA THR A 119 -2.17 -16.61 21.23
C THR A 119 -2.86 -15.37 21.79
N TYR A 120 -3.09 -15.37 23.10
CA TYR A 120 -3.44 -14.14 23.82
C TYR A 120 -2.22 -13.20 23.86
N SER A 121 -2.48 -11.90 23.90
CA SER A 121 -1.43 -10.88 23.97
C SER A 121 -1.78 -9.80 24.99
N ASN A 122 -0.78 -9.06 25.44
CA ASN A 122 -0.91 -7.95 26.38
C ASN A 122 -1.36 -6.63 25.72
N LEU A 123 -2.11 -6.68 24.60
CA LEU A 123 -2.51 -5.51 23.81
C LEU A 123 -3.09 -4.36 24.66
N GLU A 124 -3.92 -4.68 25.65
CA GLU A 124 -4.50 -3.72 26.61
C GLU A 124 -4.21 -4.13 28.06
N PHE A 125 -3.11 -4.83 28.31
CA PHE A 125 -2.75 -5.29 29.64
C PHE A 125 -1.31 -4.91 29.98
N ASP A 126 -1.12 -4.17 31.07
CA ASP A 126 0.20 -3.81 31.58
C ASP A 126 0.72 -4.97 32.46
N LEU A 127 1.77 -5.64 31.95
CA LEU A 127 2.37 -6.79 32.64
C LEU A 127 3.08 -6.41 33.95
N ALA A 128 3.55 -5.17 34.09
CA ALA A 128 4.25 -4.72 35.29
C ALA A 128 3.27 -4.40 36.45
N THR A 129 2.13 -3.79 36.10
CA THR A 129 1.16 -3.35 37.14
C THR A 129 -0.01 -4.32 37.29
N GLY A 130 -0.19 -5.28 36.36
CA GLY A 130 -1.33 -6.20 36.37
C GLY A 130 -2.67 -5.50 36.06
N SER A 131 -2.64 -4.31 35.50
CA SER A 131 -3.83 -3.49 35.25
C SER A 131 -4.08 -3.28 33.74
N ARG A 132 -5.24 -2.69 33.42
CA ARG A 132 -5.57 -2.35 32.03
C ARG A 132 -4.65 -1.24 31.48
N GLY A 133 -3.92 -1.53 30.39
CA GLY A 133 -3.05 -0.61 29.67
C GLY A 133 -3.70 0.03 28.44
N LYS A 134 -2.91 0.85 27.76
CA LYS A 134 -3.25 1.48 26.46
C LYS A 134 -2.57 0.70 25.34
N ARG A 135 -3.22 0.59 24.17
CA ARG A 135 -2.67 -0.14 22.99
C ARG A 135 -1.44 0.55 22.39
N ASP A 136 -1.49 1.86 22.33
CA ASP A 136 -0.49 2.68 21.64
C ASP A 136 0.89 2.69 22.33
N VAL A 137 1.00 2.24 23.57
CA VAL A 137 2.28 2.12 24.27
C VAL A 137 3.30 1.25 23.52
N HIS A 138 2.82 0.24 22.78
CA HIS A 138 3.69 -0.66 22.02
C HIS A 138 4.42 0.07 20.88
N VAL A 139 3.74 0.96 20.18
CA VAL A 139 4.29 1.78 19.10
C VAL A 139 4.97 3.04 19.64
N ASP A 140 4.32 3.74 20.58
CA ASP A 140 4.79 5.01 21.12
C ASP A 140 6.21 4.87 21.74
N ARG A 141 6.51 3.82 22.49
CA ARG A 141 7.84 3.57 23.06
C ARG A 141 8.96 3.50 22.01
N LEU A 142 8.67 2.99 20.81
CA LEU A 142 9.64 2.91 19.72
C LEU A 142 9.79 4.26 19.03
N PHE A 143 8.71 4.98 18.87
CA PHE A 143 8.72 6.35 18.35
C PHE A 143 9.54 7.27 19.24
N GLN A 144 9.41 7.17 20.57
CA GLN A 144 10.22 7.94 21.53
C GLN A 144 11.72 7.68 21.34
N LYS A 145 12.12 6.44 21.06
CA LYS A 145 13.53 6.14 20.76
C LYS A 145 14.00 6.82 19.48
N LEU A 146 13.20 6.77 18.41
CA LEU A 146 13.54 7.42 17.14
C LEU A 146 13.69 8.94 17.28
N LEU A 147 12.79 9.58 18.03
CA LEU A 147 12.86 11.01 18.33
C LEU A 147 14.13 11.36 19.12
N THR A 148 14.45 10.58 20.15
CA THR A 148 15.65 10.82 20.99
C THR A 148 16.94 10.62 20.21
N ASP A 149 17.04 9.59 19.38
CA ASP A 149 18.22 9.32 18.56
C ASP A 149 18.47 10.40 17.48
N GLY A 150 17.42 11.04 16.96
CA GLY A 150 17.50 12.18 16.05
C GLY A 150 18.16 13.40 16.71
N ILE A 151 17.74 13.76 17.92
CA ILE A 151 18.26 14.90 18.68
C ILE A 151 19.77 14.74 18.98
N ALA A 152 20.23 13.52 19.27
CA ALA A 152 21.64 13.28 19.60
C ALA A 152 22.61 13.52 18.43
N LYS A 153 22.16 13.53 17.18
CA LYS A 153 23.00 13.77 16.00
C LYS A 153 23.18 15.26 15.66
N GLU A 154 22.19 16.11 15.97
CA GLU A 154 22.25 17.55 15.66
C GLU A 154 23.12 18.34 16.64
N HIS A 155 23.40 17.81 17.83
CA HIS A 155 24.19 18.52 18.85
C HIS A 155 25.73 18.41 18.69
N VAL A 156 26.23 17.82 17.61
CA VAL A 156 27.69 17.76 17.31
C VAL A 156 28.17 18.97 16.48
N GLY A 157 27.29 19.84 16.04
CA GLY A 157 27.66 21.03 15.27
C GLY A 157 26.77 22.23 15.55
N THR A 158 27.20 23.11 16.41
CA THR A 158 26.71 24.46 16.78
C THR A 158 25.98 24.56 18.11
N ALA A 159 26.76 24.86 19.14
CA ALA A 159 26.26 25.54 20.31
C ALA A 159 25.88 27.00 19.91
N ALA A 160 24.59 27.27 19.77
CA ALA A 160 24.08 28.64 19.64
C ALA A 160 22.77 28.80 20.42
N LEU A 161 22.94 29.41 21.59
CA LEU A 161 22.02 30.34 22.25
C LEU A 161 20.56 29.92 22.51
N GLY A 162 20.32 29.48 23.77
CA GLY A 162 19.22 29.95 24.60
C GLY A 162 17.81 30.00 24.00
N CYS A 163 17.15 28.83 23.87
CA CYS A 163 15.70 28.79 23.97
C CYS A 163 15.31 28.34 25.38
N PRO A 164 14.38 29.02 26.09
CA PRO A 164 13.94 28.54 27.39
C PRO A 164 13.25 27.18 27.22
N ALA A 165 13.81 26.18 27.86
CA ALA A 165 13.22 24.89 28.08
C ALA A 165 12.03 24.98 29.06
N GLU A 166 10.91 25.59 28.62
CA GLU A 166 9.66 25.62 29.35
C GLU A 166 8.49 25.37 28.41
N ARG A 167 8.38 24.15 28.02
CA ARG A 167 7.25 23.26 27.76
C ARG A 167 7.82 21.95 27.29
N SER A 168 8.18 21.08 28.22
CA SER A 168 8.39 19.65 27.96
C SER A 168 7.04 19.05 27.53
N SER A 169 6.59 19.34 26.34
CA SER A 169 5.48 18.64 25.72
C SER A 169 6.06 17.37 25.11
N ALA A 170 6.09 16.30 25.89
CA ALA A 170 6.43 15.00 25.36
C ALA A 170 5.61 14.74 24.08
N ILE A 171 6.28 14.34 23.01
CA ILE A 171 5.60 13.87 21.80
C ILE A 171 5.00 12.52 22.11
N VAL A 172 3.76 12.28 21.71
CA VAL A 172 3.05 11.01 21.89
C VAL A 172 2.48 10.58 20.53
N THR A 173 2.53 9.27 20.25
CA THR A 173 1.99 8.69 19.02
C THR A 173 0.81 7.79 19.32
N ILE A 174 -0.30 7.96 18.57
CA ILE A 174 -1.45 7.06 18.55
C ILE A 174 -1.70 6.53 17.14
N VAL A 175 -2.41 5.41 17.05
CA VAL A 175 -2.62 4.67 15.80
C VAL A 175 -4.11 4.48 15.54
N VAL A 176 -4.52 4.76 14.30
CA VAL A 176 -5.86 4.56 13.75
C VAL A 176 -5.81 3.81 12.41
N ASN A 177 -6.95 3.48 11.82
CA ASN A 177 -7.08 2.60 10.65
C ASN A 177 -6.25 3.03 9.42
N ASN A 178 -6.20 4.33 9.14
CA ASN A 178 -5.49 4.90 8.00
C ASN A 178 -5.32 6.41 8.18
N ASN A 179 -4.55 7.05 7.31
CA ASN A 179 -4.29 8.49 7.44
C ASN A 179 -5.55 9.35 7.27
N ALA A 180 -6.51 8.97 6.46
CA ALA A 180 -7.79 9.68 6.35
C ALA A 180 -8.54 9.71 7.69
N ALA A 181 -8.53 8.57 8.42
CA ALA A 181 -9.08 8.48 9.77
C ALA A 181 -8.29 9.33 10.78
N ALA A 182 -6.95 9.42 10.62
CA ALA A 182 -6.10 10.28 11.44
C ALA A 182 -6.45 11.76 11.27
N VAL A 183 -6.57 12.22 10.03
CA VAL A 183 -6.97 13.59 9.70
C VAL A 183 -8.37 13.90 10.22
N LEU A 184 -9.34 13.00 9.99
CA LEU A 184 -10.72 13.16 10.48
C LEU A 184 -10.76 13.29 12.02
N LEU A 185 -10.06 12.40 12.73
CA LEU A 185 -9.99 12.40 14.18
C LEU A 185 -9.34 13.67 14.72
N ALA A 186 -8.23 14.10 14.12
CA ALA A 186 -7.53 15.32 14.53
C ALA A 186 -8.41 16.55 14.34
N LEU A 187 -8.99 16.74 13.16
CA LEU A 187 -9.89 17.85 12.86
C LEU A 187 -11.10 17.88 13.79
N ASN A 188 -11.79 16.73 13.97
CA ASN A 188 -12.94 16.66 14.86
C ASN A 188 -12.56 16.95 16.32
N SER A 189 -11.43 16.41 16.80
CA SER A 189 -11.03 16.60 18.20
C SER A 189 -10.52 18.01 18.51
N LEU A 190 -9.88 18.66 17.54
CA LEU A 190 -9.19 19.93 17.78
C LEU A 190 -9.96 21.15 17.27
N ALA A 191 -10.82 20.98 16.26
CA ALA A 191 -11.42 22.10 15.54
C ALA A 191 -12.94 21.98 15.36
N GLU A 192 -13.64 21.04 16.01
CA GLU A 192 -15.09 20.91 15.93
C GLU A 192 -15.78 22.24 16.25
N GLY A 193 -16.69 22.68 15.37
CA GLY A 193 -17.41 23.94 15.47
C GLY A 193 -16.59 25.21 15.24
N GLY A 194 -15.28 25.10 14.96
CA GLY A 194 -14.36 26.20 14.71
C GLY A 194 -13.81 26.24 13.29
N GLU A 195 -12.94 27.21 13.03
CA GLU A 195 -12.29 27.40 11.73
C GLU A 195 -10.93 26.72 11.67
N VAL A 196 -10.65 26.09 10.54
CA VAL A 196 -9.32 25.55 10.18
C VAL A 196 -8.81 26.29 8.96
N ILE A 197 -7.65 26.94 9.10
CA ILE A 197 -7.04 27.71 8.03
C ILE A 197 -6.09 26.81 7.25
N VAL A 198 -6.26 26.75 5.92
CA VAL A 198 -5.42 25.96 5.01
C VAL A 198 -5.16 26.73 3.72
N SER A 199 -4.01 26.51 3.11
CA SER A 199 -3.69 27.08 1.79
C SER A 199 -4.60 26.50 0.71
N ARG A 200 -5.12 27.35 -0.19
CA ARG A 200 -5.90 26.89 -1.36
C ARG A 200 -5.11 25.92 -2.25
N GLY A 201 -3.79 26.10 -2.37
CA GLY A 201 -2.91 25.20 -3.10
C GLY A 201 -2.68 23.85 -2.43
N GLU A 202 -3.22 23.62 -1.22
CA GLU A 202 -3.09 22.39 -0.44
C GLU A 202 -4.43 21.63 -0.30
N LEU A 203 -5.47 22.06 -1.04
CA LEU A 203 -6.75 21.35 -1.08
C LEU A 203 -6.66 20.16 -2.04
N VAL A 204 -6.01 19.11 -1.57
CA VAL A 204 -5.69 17.92 -2.38
C VAL A 204 -6.86 16.95 -2.47
N GLU A 205 -6.91 16.19 -3.59
CA GLU A 205 -7.71 14.97 -3.74
C GLU A 205 -6.77 13.78 -3.90
N ILE A 206 -6.95 12.73 -3.09
CA ILE A 206 -6.10 11.53 -3.09
C ILE A 206 -7.00 10.28 -3.20
N GLY A 207 -6.57 9.30 -4.02
CA GLY A 207 -7.19 7.98 -4.08
C GLY A 207 -8.65 7.95 -4.53
N GLY A 208 -9.06 8.90 -5.36
CA GLY A 208 -10.35 8.88 -6.06
C GLY A 208 -11.56 9.41 -5.27
N SER A 209 -11.42 9.75 -3.98
CA SER A 209 -12.54 10.31 -3.21
C SER A 209 -12.15 11.01 -1.90
N PHE A 210 -10.88 10.95 -1.48
CA PHE A 210 -10.44 11.68 -0.28
C PHE A 210 -10.11 13.11 -0.66
N ARG A 211 -10.98 14.05 -0.27
CA ARG A 211 -10.80 15.49 -0.46
C ARG A 211 -10.71 16.18 0.89
N ILE A 212 -9.74 17.04 1.08
CA ILE A 212 -9.58 17.82 2.32
C ILE A 212 -10.87 18.58 2.69
N PRO A 213 -11.54 19.29 1.77
CA PRO A 213 -12.80 19.98 2.11
C PRO A 213 -13.91 19.04 2.60
N ASP A 214 -14.02 17.84 2.02
CA ASP A 214 -15.07 16.87 2.39
C ASP A 214 -14.80 16.29 3.78
N VAL A 215 -13.54 15.97 4.09
CA VAL A 215 -13.13 15.47 5.42
C VAL A 215 -13.34 16.57 6.47
N MET A 216 -13.01 17.81 6.13
CA MET A 216 -13.21 18.96 7.03
C MET A 216 -14.69 19.16 7.36
N SER A 217 -15.55 19.13 6.35
CA SER A 217 -17.02 19.18 6.55
C SER A 217 -17.51 18.04 7.45
N LYS A 218 -17.05 16.80 7.22
CA LYS A 218 -17.43 15.62 8.02
C LYS A 218 -16.87 15.67 9.46
N SER A 219 -15.78 16.38 9.68
CA SER A 219 -15.21 16.59 11.02
C SER A 219 -15.95 17.67 11.82
N ASN A 220 -16.96 18.31 11.25
CA ASN A 220 -17.69 19.45 11.81
C ASN A 220 -16.82 20.70 12.00
N ALA A 221 -15.70 20.80 11.28
CA ALA A 221 -14.84 21.97 11.22
C ALA A 221 -15.19 22.84 10.00
N THR A 222 -15.02 24.15 10.12
CA THR A 222 -15.26 25.11 9.04
C THR A 222 -13.97 25.36 8.28
N LEU A 223 -13.96 25.10 6.98
CA LEU A 223 -12.84 25.38 6.09
C LEU A 223 -12.66 26.90 5.91
N ARG A 224 -11.44 27.40 6.15
CA ARG A 224 -11.01 28.77 5.86
C ARG A 224 -9.83 28.75 4.91
N GLU A 225 -10.10 28.95 3.61
CA GLU A 225 -9.05 28.97 2.59
C GLU A 225 -8.28 30.29 2.58
N VAL A 226 -6.95 30.21 2.38
CA VAL A 226 -6.08 31.38 2.25
C VAL A 226 -5.19 31.28 1.01
N GLY A 227 -4.74 32.46 0.54
CA GLY A 227 -3.88 32.54 -0.64
C GLY A 227 -4.59 32.20 -1.94
N THR A 228 -3.80 31.76 -2.91
CA THR A 228 -4.24 31.31 -4.24
C THR A 228 -3.70 29.90 -4.52
N THR A 229 -4.04 29.33 -5.66
CA THR A 229 -3.60 27.97 -6.03
C THR A 229 -2.08 27.81 -6.01
N ASN A 230 -1.34 28.80 -6.51
CA ASN A 230 0.10 28.74 -6.67
C ASN A 230 0.88 29.64 -5.69
N ARG A 231 0.21 30.57 -5.00
CA ARG A 231 0.90 31.52 -4.09
C ARG A 231 0.13 31.71 -2.80
N THR A 232 0.78 31.38 -1.70
CA THR A 232 0.28 31.64 -0.36
C THR A 232 1.44 32.16 0.51
N ARG A 233 1.19 33.15 1.33
CA ARG A 233 2.16 33.77 2.21
C ARG A 233 1.75 33.64 3.67
N VAL A 234 2.69 33.78 4.59
CA VAL A 234 2.39 33.80 6.02
C VAL A 234 1.35 34.88 6.36
N ALA A 235 1.44 36.08 5.71
CA ALA A 235 0.49 37.15 5.88
C ALA A 235 -0.95 36.81 5.50
N ASP A 236 -1.15 35.84 4.60
CA ASP A 236 -2.49 35.36 4.23
C ASP A 236 -3.11 34.53 5.37
N TYR A 237 -2.31 33.69 6.02
CA TYR A 237 -2.72 32.97 7.23
C TYR A 237 -2.98 33.95 8.37
N GLU A 238 -2.07 34.87 8.60
CA GLU A 238 -2.16 35.83 9.72
C GLU A 238 -3.41 36.70 9.65
N ARG A 239 -3.78 37.19 8.47
CA ARG A 239 -5.01 37.98 8.24
C ARG A 239 -6.30 37.16 8.41
N ALA A 240 -6.24 35.86 8.21
CA ALA A 240 -7.40 35.00 8.31
C ALA A 240 -7.67 34.52 9.76
N ILE A 241 -6.69 34.62 10.65
CA ILE A 241 -6.86 34.23 12.06
C ILE A 241 -7.89 35.12 12.75
N SER A 242 -8.87 34.46 13.38
CA SER A 242 -9.96 35.08 14.14
C SER A 242 -10.17 34.32 15.47
N ASP A 243 -11.09 34.85 16.31
CA ASP A 243 -11.47 34.18 17.56
C ASP A 243 -12.10 32.77 17.34
N ARG A 244 -12.56 32.51 16.11
CA ARG A 244 -13.12 31.22 15.70
C ARG A 244 -12.03 30.22 15.26
N THR A 245 -10.82 30.68 14.99
CA THR A 245 -9.73 29.82 14.50
C THR A 245 -9.30 28.85 15.59
N ARG A 246 -9.28 27.57 15.25
CA ARG A 246 -8.89 26.47 16.16
C ARG A 246 -7.62 25.76 15.72
N LEU A 247 -7.29 25.82 14.42
CA LEU A 247 -6.18 25.05 13.85
C LEU A 247 -5.63 25.73 12.60
N LEU A 248 -4.31 25.77 12.45
CA LEU A 248 -3.64 25.95 11.17
C LEU A 248 -3.33 24.57 10.60
N LEU A 249 -3.68 24.35 9.34
CA LEU A 249 -3.44 23.08 8.66
C LEU A 249 -2.49 23.30 7.49
N ARG A 250 -1.44 22.49 7.44
CA ARG A 250 -0.58 22.29 6.29
C ARG A 250 -0.82 20.91 5.73
N VAL A 251 -0.98 20.80 4.40
CA VAL A 251 -1.15 19.51 3.73
C VAL A 251 -0.06 19.35 2.69
N HIS A 252 0.72 18.28 2.82
CA HIS A 252 1.75 17.94 1.85
C HIS A 252 1.11 17.48 0.52
N ARG A 253 1.59 18.04 -0.60
CA ARG A 253 1.15 17.71 -1.96
C ARG A 253 1.83 16.42 -2.43
N SER A 254 1.39 15.28 -1.90
CA SER A 254 2.04 14.00 -2.09
C SER A 254 1.80 13.34 -3.46
N ASN A 255 0.86 13.85 -4.27
CA ASN A 255 0.46 13.23 -5.56
C ASN A 255 0.49 14.17 -6.76
N PHE A 256 0.88 15.43 -6.58
CA PHE A 256 1.10 16.38 -7.65
C PHE A 256 2.11 17.45 -7.24
N GLU A 257 2.64 18.16 -8.24
CA GLU A 257 3.56 19.29 -8.05
C GLU A 257 3.01 20.53 -8.73
N ILE A 258 3.25 21.71 -8.12
CA ILE A 258 2.99 23.01 -8.73
C ILE A 258 4.33 23.67 -9.04
N SER A 259 4.61 23.86 -10.33
CA SER A 259 5.84 24.48 -10.83
C SER A 259 5.59 25.89 -11.38
N GLY A 260 6.64 26.68 -11.57
CA GLY A 260 6.58 28.03 -12.13
C GLY A 260 6.58 29.12 -11.05
N PHE A 261 5.73 30.13 -11.20
CA PHE A 261 5.63 31.25 -10.24
C PHE A 261 4.88 30.84 -8.98
N THR A 262 5.54 30.11 -8.10
CA THR A 262 4.98 29.57 -6.86
C THR A 262 5.56 30.25 -5.62
N GLU A 263 4.79 30.32 -4.55
CA GLU A 263 5.23 30.79 -3.24
C GLU A 263 4.44 30.07 -2.15
N GLN A 264 5.13 29.55 -1.16
CA GLN A 264 4.53 28.80 -0.05
C GLN A 264 5.29 29.16 1.24
N PRO A 265 4.61 29.38 2.40
CA PRO A 265 5.28 29.58 3.66
C PRO A 265 6.18 28.39 3.99
N SER A 266 7.34 28.66 4.59
CA SER A 266 8.14 27.58 5.17
C SER A 266 7.44 27.01 6.42
N LEU A 267 7.85 25.80 6.82
CA LEU A 267 7.28 25.17 8.01
C LEU A 267 7.59 25.98 9.27
N GLU A 268 8.82 26.49 9.36
CA GLU A 268 9.30 27.32 10.49
C GLU A 268 8.51 28.63 10.60
N GLU A 269 8.17 29.25 9.46
CA GLU A 269 7.34 30.47 9.44
C GLU A 269 5.93 30.20 9.98
N LEU A 270 5.33 29.06 9.60
CA LEU A 270 4.00 28.64 10.09
C LEU A 270 4.05 28.28 11.57
N VAL A 271 5.08 27.57 12.03
CA VAL A 271 5.31 27.27 13.46
C VAL A 271 5.46 28.57 14.27
N ALA A 272 6.24 29.52 13.76
CA ALA A 272 6.41 30.84 14.43
C ALA A 272 5.09 31.61 14.52
N LEU A 273 4.27 31.57 13.45
CA LEU A 273 2.94 32.18 13.43
C LEU A 273 2.00 31.49 14.44
N ALA A 274 1.94 30.18 14.41
CA ALA A 274 1.13 29.35 15.30
C ALA A 274 1.41 29.68 16.79
N ARG A 275 2.70 29.74 17.15
CA ARG A 275 3.15 30.12 18.50
C ARG A 275 2.75 31.53 18.88
N ARG A 276 2.97 32.54 18.00
CA ARG A 276 2.59 33.92 18.25
C ARG A 276 1.10 34.12 18.48
N ARG A 277 0.29 33.37 17.75
CA ARG A 277 -1.18 33.46 17.79
C ARG A 277 -1.82 32.46 18.76
N ASN A 278 -1.04 31.61 19.40
CA ASN A 278 -1.50 30.51 20.29
C ASN A 278 -2.57 29.61 19.64
N VAL A 279 -2.40 29.34 18.34
CA VAL A 279 -3.23 28.43 17.55
C VAL A 279 -2.38 27.21 17.18
N PRO A 280 -2.79 25.97 17.43
CA PRO A 280 -1.98 24.81 17.08
C PRO A 280 -1.81 24.66 15.56
N LEU A 281 -0.64 24.13 15.15
CA LEU A 281 -0.32 23.77 13.76
C LEU A 281 -0.37 22.25 13.61
N MET A 282 -1.15 21.79 12.66
CA MET A 282 -1.18 20.40 12.21
C MET A 282 -0.57 20.30 10.82
N GLU A 283 0.24 19.27 10.60
CA GLU A 283 0.75 18.92 9.28
C GLU A 283 0.28 17.51 8.87
N ASP A 284 -0.38 17.42 7.71
CA ASP A 284 -0.71 16.16 7.08
C ASP A 284 0.33 15.82 6.02
N LEU A 285 1.26 14.91 6.34
CA LEU A 285 2.32 14.46 5.45
C LEU A 285 1.87 13.36 4.50
N GLY A 286 1.00 12.49 4.95
CA GLY A 286 0.47 11.40 4.17
C GLY A 286 1.46 10.27 3.84
N SER A 287 2.72 10.56 3.55
CA SER A 287 3.72 9.59 3.04
C SER A 287 4.40 8.74 4.12
N GLY A 288 4.67 9.32 5.30
CA GLY A 288 5.24 8.62 6.44
C GLY A 288 6.75 8.35 6.37
N ALA A 289 7.51 9.16 5.64
CA ALA A 289 8.97 9.09 5.68
C ALA A 289 9.48 9.40 7.10
N LEU A 290 10.31 8.51 7.67
CA LEU A 290 10.88 8.68 9.01
C LEU A 290 12.30 9.22 9.02
N PHE A 291 12.99 9.22 7.88
CA PHE A 291 14.32 9.79 7.71
C PHE A 291 14.46 10.40 6.32
N ASP A 292 15.48 11.24 6.14
CA ASP A 292 15.76 11.90 4.87
C ASP A 292 16.08 10.88 3.77
N LEU A 293 15.27 10.89 2.72
CA LEU A 293 15.39 10.02 1.56
C LEU A 293 16.26 10.63 0.44
N TYR A 294 16.84 11.81 0.66
CA TYR A 294 17.67 12.49 -0.33
C TYR A 294 18.85 11.63 -0.79
N SER A 295 19.47 10.90 0.15
CA SER A 295 20.55 9.95 -0.15
C SER A 295 20.12 8.77 -1.04
N LEU A 296 18.81 8.55 -1.16
CA LEU A 296 18.20 7.51 -2.02
C LEU A 296 17.68 8.08 -3.35
N GLY A 297 18.00 9.35 -3.67
CA GLY A 297 17.57 10.01 -4.89
C GLY A 297 16.15 10.62 -4.81
N VAL A 298 15.53 10.63 -3.63
CA VAL A 298 14.19 11.21 -3.41
C VAL A 298 14.34 12.62 -2.86
N GLN A 299 13.89 13.60 -3.63
CA GLN A 299 14.00 15.01 -3.26
C GLN A 299 12.65 15.59 -2.82
N GLY A 300 12.69 16.51 -1.85
CA GLY A 300 11.53 17.29 -1.45
C GLY A 300 10.44 16.54 -0.68
N GLU A 301 10.69 15.30 -0.28
CA GLU A 301 9.77 14.53 0.56
C GLU A 301 9.99 14.91 2.04
N PRO A 302 8.96 15.44 2.72
CA PRO A 302 9.10 15.88 4.11
C PRO A 302 9.21 14.67 5.05
N VAL A 303 9.97 14.85 6.13
CA VAL A 303 10.26 13.82 7.13
C VAL A 303 9.43 14.07 8.39
N VAL A 304 8.78 13.04 8.90
CA VAL A 304 7.94 13.13 10.11
C VAL A 304 8.71 13.66 11.32
N LEU A 305 9.93 13.15 11.51
CA LEU A 305 10.76 13.55 12.66
C LEU A 305 11.18 15.02 12.55
N ASP A 306 11.51 15.51 11.36
CA ASP A 306 11.92 16.91 11.12
C ASP A 306 10.74 17.86 11.40
N SER A 307 9.53 17.51 10.99
CA SER A 307 8.32 18.28 11.28
C SER A 307 8.09 18.42 12.79
N LEU A 308 8.24 17.32 13.54
CA LEU A 308 8.11 17.32 15.01
C LEU A 308 9.23 18.14 15.68
N HIS A 309 10.47 18.03 15.21
CA HIS A 309 11.60 18.84 15.70
C HIS A 309 11.45 20.33 15.38
N ALA A 310 10.91 20.69 14.22
CA ALA A 310 10.60 22.07 13.87
C ALA A 310 9.53 22.68 14.80
N GLY A 311 8.75 21.83 15.49
CA GLY A 311 7.76 22.22 16.48
C GLY A 311 6.34 22.27 15.94
N VAL A 312 6.01 21.47 14.95
CA VAL A 312 4.63 21.18 14.56
C VAL A 312 3.92 20.49 15.72
N ASP A 313 2.72 20.94 16.04
CA ASP A 313 1.98 20.45 17.20
C ASP A 313 1.39 19.05 16.99
N VAL A 314 0.99 18.73 15.75
CA VAL A 314 0.42 17.43 15.36
C VAL A 314 0.83 17.10 13.92
N VAL A 315 1.33 15.88 13.71
CA VAL A 315 1.67 15.35 12.39
C VAL A 315 0.84 14.08 12.14
N THR A 316 0.23 13.97 10.96
CA THR A 316 -0.51 12.76 10.53
C THR A 316 0.15 12.13 9.29
N TYR A 317 0.21 10.81 9.24
CA TYR A 317 0.89 10.07 8.17
C TYR A 317 0.45 8.63 8.07
N SER A 318 0.71 7.99 6.90
CA SER A 318 0.35 6.60 6.61
C SER A 318 1.46 5.62 7.03
N GLY A 319 1.06 4.44 7.52
CA GLY A 319 1.99 3.35 7.81
C GLY A 319 2.40 2.55 6.57
N ASP A 320 1.54 2.44 5.57
CA ASP A 320 1.67 1.57 4.39
C ASP A 320 2.28 2.24 3.15
N LYS A 321 2.96 3.38 3.34
CA LYS A 321 3.68 4.07 2.27
C LYS A 321 5.18 4.06 2.55
N LEU A 322 5.84 5.22 2.64
CA LEU A 322 7.30 5.32 2.84
C LEU A 322 7.78 4.78 4.19
N LEU A 323 6.91 4.72 5.19
CA LEU A 323 7.22 4.01 6.43
C LEU A 323 7.44 2.50 6.19
N GLY A 324 6.80 1.91 5.18
CA GLY A 324 6.98 0.50 4.81
C GLY A 324 6.34 -0.50 5.77
N GLY A 325 5.37 -0.05 6.56
CA GLY A 325 4.61 -0.86 7.52
C GLY A 325 3.21 -1.25 7.00
N PRO A 326 2.32 -1.71 7.89
CA PRO A 326 0.95 -2.04 7.55
C PRO A 326 0.11 -0.79 7.28
N GLN A 327 -1.09 -0.99 6.69
CA GLN A 327 -2.05 0.09 6.61
C GLN A 327 -2.42 0.56 8.01
N ALA A 328 -2.07 1.80 8.31
CA ALA A 328 -2.40 2.51 9.54
C ALA A 328 -2.34 4.01 9.29
N GLY A 329 -3.05 4.78 10.10
CA GLY A 329 -2.86 6.21 10.27
C GLY A 329 -2.16 6.46 11.59
N LEU A 330 -1.03 7.13 11.54
CA LEU A 330 -0.31 7.52 12.74
C LEU A 330 -0.55 9.01 13.00
N ILE A 331 -0.70 9.36 14.27
CA ILE A 331 -0.82 10.73 14.75
C ILE A 331 0.25 10.92 15.83
N SER A 332 1.24 11.71 15.51
CA SER A 332 2.33 12.06 16.45
C SER A 332 2.26 13.54 16.78
N GLY A 333 2.38 13.89 18.04
CA GLY A 333 2.33 15.31 18.44
C GLY A 333 2.31 15.53 19.94
N ARG A 334 2.04 16.77 20.32
CA ARG A 334 1.97 17.21 21.72
C ARG A 334 1.01 16.35 22.54
N ALA A 335 1.47 15.93 23.70
CA ALA A 335 0.74 15.00 24.58
C ALA A 335 -0.68 15.49 24.97
N ASP A 336 -0.86 16.79 25.19
CA ASP A 336 -2.15 17.41 25.53
C ASP A 336 -3.16 17.31 24.36
N LEU A 337 -2.72 17.56 23.13
CA LEU A 337 -3.56 17.46 21.93
C LEU A 337 -3.89 16.01 21.59
N VAL A 338 -2.89 15.13 21.66
CA VAL A 338 -3.09 13.68 21.46
C VAL A 338 -4.02 13.09 22.53
N ALA A 339 -3.95 13.57 23.78
CA ALA A 339 -4.88 13.16 24.83
C ALA A 339 -6.34 13.52 24.52
N ARG A 340 -6.59 14.70 23.92
CA ARG A 340 -7.93 15.11 23.46
C ARG A 340 -8.43 14.15 22.36
N MET A 341 -7.59 13.80 21.38
CA MET A 341 -7.96 12.85 20.33
C MET A 341 -8.25 11.46 20.89
N ARG A 342 -7.44 10.98 21.85
CA ARG A 342 -7.64 9.70 22.52
C ARG A 342 -8.96 9.66 23.31
N SER A 343 -9.40 10.78 23.86
CA SER A 343 -10.65 10.89 24.62
C SER A 343 -11.87 11.04 23.72
N ASN A 344 -11.69 11.31 22.42
CA ASN A 344 -12.78 11.42 21.46
C ASN A 344 -13.41 10.04 21.19
N SER A 345 -14.73 9.96 21.16
CA SER A 345 -15.47 8.72 20.90
C SER A 345 -15.12 8.08 19.55
N LEU A 346 -14.77 8.91 18.53
CA LEU A 346 -14.32 8.43 17.22
C LEU A 346 -13.04 7.59 17.32
N PHE A 347 -12.13 7.89 18.27
CA PHE A 347 -10.91 7.10 18.43
C PHE A 347 -11.22 5.61 18.67
N ARG A 348 -12.28 5.31 19.44
CA ARG A 348 -12.70 3.91 19.64
C ARG A 348 -13.17 3.24 18.34
N ALA A 349 -13.89 3.97 17.51
CA ALA A 349 -14.38 3.47 16.22
C ALA A 349 -13.26 3.30 15.18
N LEU A 350 -12.23 4.13 15.25
CA LEU A 350 -11.13 4.20 14.27
C LEU A 350 -9.88 3.40 14.68
N ARG A 351 -9.86 2.79 15.85
CA ARG A 351 -8.68 2.07 16.36
C ARG A 351 -8.39 0.79 15.57
N VAL A 352 -7.11 0.46 15.45
CA VAL A 352 -6.64 -0.77 14.80
C VAL A 352 -6.63 -1.96 15.76
N ASP A 353 -6.49 -3.16 15.20
CA ASP A 353 -6.40 -4.43 15.92
C ASP A 353 -4.96 -4.77 16.35
N LYS A 354 -4.78 -5.95 16.97
CA LYS A 354 -3.49 -6.42 17.45
C LYS A 354 -2.50 -6.74 16.30
N LEU A 355 -3.00 -7.14 15.12
CA LEU A 355 -2.15 -7.48 13.97
C LEU A 355 -1.46 -6.24 13.41
N SER A 356 -2.20 -5.14 13.30
CA SER A 356 -1.65 -3.84 12.88
C SER A 356 -0.62 -3.32 13.88
N TYR A 357 -0.85 -3.48 15.20
CA TYR A 357 0.15 -3.10 16.20
C TYR A 357 1.41 -3.96 16.11
N ALA A 358 1.28 -5.28 15.97
CA ALA A 358 2.42 -6.19 15.83
C ALA A 358 3.23 -5.84 14.57
N ALA A 359 2.55 -5.59 13.45
CA ALA A 359 3.22 -5.21 12.21
C ALA A 359 3.94 -3.86 12.32
N LEU A 360 3.32 -2.85 12.93
CA LEU A 360 3.96 -1.55 13.17
C LEU A 360 5.14 -1.66 14.12
N GLU A 361 5.02 -2.43 15.20
CA GLU A 361 6.08 -2.64 16.18
C GLU A 361 7.31 -3.27 15.52
N ALA A 362 7.14 -4.33 14.70
CA ALA A 362 8.22 -4.96 13.96
C ALA A 362 8.86 -3.99 12.95
N THR A 363 8.05 -3.22 12.21
CA THR A 363 8.55 -2.22 11.27
C THR A 363 9.37 -1.13 11.97
N LEU A 364 8.85 -0.53 13.03
CA LEU A 364 9.54 0.52 13.79
C LEU A 364 10.80 0.00 14.48
N LEU A 365 10.80 -1.28 14.88
CA LEU A 365 11.99 -1.92 15.46
C LEU A 365 13.14 -2.02 14.44
N ALA A 366 12.84 -2.25 13.14
CA ALA A 366 13.85 -2.20 12.08
C ALA A 366 14.47 -0.80 11.98
N TYR A 367 13.68 0.27 12.07
CA TYR A 367 14.19 1.63 12.10
C TYR A 367 15.06 1.90 13.33
N VAL A 368 14.61 1.49 14.52
CA VAL A 368 15.41 1.63 15.77
C VAL A 368 16.74 0.89 15.68
N LYS A 369 16.75 -0.29 15.05
CA LYS A 369 17.97 -1.06 14.78
C LYS A 369 18.82 -0.52 13.64
N ARG A 370 18.30 0.46 12.87
CA ARG A 370 18.91 0.98 11.62
C ARG A 370 19.07 -0.09 10.54
N ASP A 371 18.29 -1.14 10.59
CA ASP A 371 18.22 -2.19 9.58
C ASP A 371 17.18 -1.82 8.52
N HIS A 372 17.53 -0.82 7.72
CA HIS A 372 16.62 -0.29 6.71
C HIS A 372 16.38 -1.28 5.56
N ASP A 373 17.29 -2.21 5.32
CA ASP A 373 17.15 -3.23 4.28
C ASP A 373 16.13 -4.33 4.66
N ALA A 374 15.81 -4.46 5.95
CA ALA A 374 14.71 -5.30 6.39
C ALA A 374 13.34 -4.76 5.94
N VAL A 375 13.23 -3.45 5.64
CA VAL A 375 12.00 -2.82 5.16
C VAL A 375 11.98 -2.86 3.62
N PRO A 376 11.10 -3.65 2.97
CA PRO A 376 11.16 -3.88 1.53
C PRO A 376 11.11 -2.62 0.68
N VAL A 377 10.28 -1.64 1.05
CA VAL A 377 10.17 -0.35 0.34
C VAL A 377 11.51 0.37 0.33
N LEU A 378 12.21 0.45 1.47
CA LEU A 378 13.49 1.12 1.59
C LEU A 378 14.58 0.37 0.84
N ARG A 379 14.59 -0.97 0.93
CA ARG A 379 15.51 -1.81 0.15
C ARG A 379 15.32 -1.59 -1.34
N MET A 380 14.09 -1.57 -1.86
CA MET A 380 13.82 -1.31 -3.27
C MET A 380 14.31 0.07 -3.72
N MET A 381 14.15 1.11 -2.89
CA MET A 381 14.65 2.45 -3.21
C MET A 381 16.18 2.50 -3.24
N ARG A 382 16.86 1.74 -2.39
CA ARG A 382 18.33 1.72 -2.30
C ARG A 382 19.02 0.94 -3.42
N LEU A 383 18.31 0.06 -4.13
CA LEU A 383 18.91 -0.69 -5.25
C LEU A 383 19.47 0.28 -6.30
N SER A 384 20.75 0.15 -6.60
CA SER A 384 21.39 0.89 -7.67
C SER A 384 20.97 0.35 -9.05
N LYS A 385 21.14 1.18 -10.07
CA LYS A 385 20.93 0.75 -11.47
C LYS A 385 21.86 -0.40 -11.85
N GLU A 386 23.10 -0.40 -11.33
CA GLU A 386 24.12 -1.41 -11.58
C GLU A 386 23.70 -2.77 -11.02
N GLU A 387 23.19 -2.82 -9.79
CA GLU A 387 22.68 -4.06 -9.17
C GLU A 387 21.48 -4.61 -9.96
N ILE A 388 20.55 -3.74 -10.36
CA ILE A 388 19.40 -4.14 -11.18
C ILE A 388 19.87 -4.62 -12.56
N SER A 389 20.86 -3.95 -13.18
CA SER A 389 21.41 -4.35 -14.47
C SER A 389 22.05 -5.75 -14.40
N CYS A 390 22.87 -6.01 -13.39
CA CYS A 390 23.49 -7.32 -13.18
C CYS A 390 22.43 -8.42 -13.04
N ARG A 391 21.38 -8.17 -12.25
CA ARG A 391 20.28 -9.12 -12.07
C ARG A 391 19.47 -9.30 -13.35
N THR A 392 19.27 -8.22 -14.13
CA THR A 392 18.58 -8.26 -15.43
C THR A 392 19.31 -9.14 -16.43
N GLU A 393 20.63 -9.02 -16.54
CA GLU A 393 21.44 -9.87 -17.42
C GLU A 393 21.38 -11.33 -17.00
N ALA A 394 21.47 -11.63 -15.71
CA ALA A 394 21.37 -12.99 -15.20
C ALA A 394 19.99 -13.62 -15.49
N LEU A 395 18.90 -12.87 -15.31
CA LEU A 395 17.55 -13.34 -15.58
C LEU A 395 17.31 -13.59 -17.07
N VAL A 396 17.76 -12.69 -17.93
CA VAL A 396 17.64 -12.85 -19.39
C VAL A 396 18.46 -14.06 -19.87
N ALA A 397 19.66 -14.26 -19.35
CA ALA A 397 20.47 -15.44 -19.68
C ALA A 397 19.76 -16.76 -19.27
N GLN A 398 19.07 -16.77 -18.14
CA GLN A 398 18.27 -17.94 -17.72
C GLN A 398 17.11 -18.20 -18.70
N ILE A 399 16.40 -17.17 -19.14
CA ILE A 399 15.30 -17.32 -20.12
C ILE A 399 15.88 -17.81 -21.47
N GLU A 400 16.99 -17.25 -21.94
CA GLU A 400 17.63 -17.63 -23.19
C GLU A 400 18.19 -19.07 -23.18
N SER A 401 18.53 -19.60 -21.99
CA SER A 401 19.00 -20.97 -21.81
C SER A 401 17.89 -21.96 -21.51
N ALA A 402 16.66 -21.53 -21.30
CA ALA A 402 15.53 -22.40 -20.98
C ALA A 402 15.25 -23.39 -22.11
N GLN A 403 14.81 -24.61 -21.76
CA GLN A 403 14.49 -25.68 -22.74
C GLN A 403 13.33 -25.29 -23.65
N VAL A 404 12.40 -24.48 -23.18
CA VAL A 404 11.28 -23.92 -23.95
C VAL A 404 11.61 -22.45 -24.20
N LYS A 405 12.06 -22.13 -25.39
CA LYS A 405 12.29 -20.74 -25.82
C LYS A 405 11.01 -20.20 -26.45
N PRO A 406 10.53 -19.02 -26.05
CA PRO A 406 9.44 -18.38 -26.78
C PRO A 406 9.94 -17.97 -28.17
N ALA A 407 9.58 -18.75 -29.19
CA ALA A 407 10.17 -18.69 -30.54
C ALA A 407 9.97 -17.35 -31.27
N LYS A 408 9.02 -16.52 -30.82
CA LYS A 408 8.63 -15.25 -31.45
C LYS A 408 8.76 -14.04 -30.51
N LEU A 409 9.23 -14.28 -29.27
CA LEU A 409 9.43 -13.24 -28.27
C LEU A 409 10.81 -12.60 -28.47
N LYS A 410 10.84 -11.29 -28.59
CA LYS A 410 12.06 -10.47 -28.61
C LYS A 410 12.21 -9.81 -27.24
N MET A 411 13.39 -9.93 -26.66
CA MET A 411 13.77 -9.31 -25.39
C MET A 411 14.89 -8.30 -25.63
N GLU A 412 14.68 -7.05 -25.23
CA GLU A 412 15.68 -5.99 -25.30
C GLU A 412 15.95 -5.44 -23.91
N ARG A 413 17.20 -5.10 -23.60
CA ARG A 413 17.58 -4.43 -22.37
C ARG A 413 17.66 -2.94 -22.67
N CYS A 414 16.91 -2.14 -21.94
CA CYS A 414 16.92 -0.69 -22.08
C CYS A 414 17.01 0.02 -20.74
N ASP A 415 17.56 1.22 -20.77
CA ASP A 415 17.55 2.10 -19.61
C ASP A 415 16.13 2.65 -19.39
N GLY A 416 15.80 2.91 -18.15
CA GLY A 416 14.50 3.45 -17.78
C GLY A 416 14.47 4.00 -16.37
N GLU A 417 13.27 4.25 -15.90
CA GLU A 417 13.02 4.84 -14.60
C GLU A 417 11.96 4.03 -13.85
N SER A 418 12.24 3.76 -12.59
CA SER A 418 11.25 3.29 -11.60
C SER A 418 10.68 4.50 -10.87
N VAL A 419 9.45 4.38 -10.38
CA VAL A 419 8.79 5.46 -9.63
C VAL A 419 8.43 4.98 -8.23
N ILE A 420 8.38 5.92 -7.27
CA ILE A 420 7.95 5.60 -5.92
C ILE A 420 6.46 5.32 -5.89
N GLY A 421 5.65 6.17 -6.46
CA GLY A 421 4.21 5.98 -6.59
C GLY A 421 3.43 6.16 -5.28
N GLY A 422 2.18 5.76 -5.29
CA GLY A 422 1.33 5.68 -4.09
C GLY A 422 0.97 7.00 -3.40
N GLY A 423 1.18 8.14 -4.05
CA GLY A 423 1.00 9.45 -3.41
C GLY A 423 2.12 9.75 -2.42
N ALA A 424 3.36 9.49 -2.84
CA ALA A 424 4.59 9.85 -2.16
C ALA A 424 5.63 10.22 -3.23
N ALA A 425 6.37 11.30 -3.01
CA ALA A 425 7.45 11.80 -3.84
C ALA A 425 7.12 11.81 -5.36
N PRO A 426 6.10 12.57 -5.81
CA PRO A 426 5.53 12.45 -7.17
C PRO A 426 6.51 12.77 -8.28
N SER A 427 7.52 13.60 -8.02
CA SER A 427 8.55 14.00 -9.01
C SER A 427 9.83 13.16 -8.94
N SER A 428 9.91 12.20 -8.02
CA SER A 428 11.12 11.40 -7.84
C SER A 428 11.09 10.14 -8.69
N VAL A 429 12.12 10.00 -9.51
CA VAL A 429 12.37 8.81 -10.34
C VAL A 429 13.71 8.18 -9.96
N LEU A 430 13.78 6.86 -10.04
CA LEU A 430 14.97 6.09 -9.72
C LEU A 430 15.50 5.42 -10.98
N PRO A 431 16.75 5.68 -11.39
CA PRO A 431 17.32 5.03 -12.57
C PRO A 431 17.28 3.51 -12.47
N THR A 432 16.85 2.83 -13.53
CA THR A 432 16.72 1.37 -13.55
C THR A 432 17.17 0.78 -14.89
N ARG A 433 17.20 -0.56 -14.96
CA ARG A 433 17.40 -1.35 -16.16
C ARG A 433 16.18 -2.22 -16.41
N LEU A 434 15.59 -2.10 -17.59
CA LEU A 434 14.35 -2.76 -17.97
C LEU A 434 14.60 -3.91 -18.94
N ILE A 435 13.72 -4.92 -18.91
CA ILE A 435 13.55 -5.89 -19.98
C ILE A 435 12.31 -5.47 -20.77
N ALA A 436 12.51 -5.07 -22.02
CA ALA A 436 11.43 -4.76 -22.94
C ALA A 436 11.06 -6.00 -23.76
N LEU A 437 9.81 -6.44 -23.67
CA LEU A 437 9.27 -7.60 -24.37
C LEU A 437 8.40 -7.14 -25.55
N SER A 438 8.63 -7.72 -26.71
CA SER A 438 7.78 -7.62 -27.89
C SER A 438 7.62 -8.98 -28.55
N HIS A 439 6.52 -9.21 -29.25
CA HIS A 439 6.24 -10.50 -29.90
C HIS A 439 5.78 -10.29 -31.35
N ALA A 440 6.17 -11.18 -32.24
CA ALA A 440 5.90 -11.05 -33.67
C ALA A 440 4.40 -11.09 -34.01
N GLU A 441 3.58 -11.76 -33.20
CA GLU A 441 2.16 -12.01 -33.48
C GLU A 441 1.22 -11.53 -32.38
N LEU A 442 1.73 -11.23 -31.18
CA LEU A 442 0.92 -10.82 -30.03
C LEU A 442 1.15 -9.32 -29.74
N SER A 443 0.09 -8.62 -29.46
CA SER A 443 0.14 -7.26 -28.94
C SER A 443 0.68 -7.21 -27.50
N ALA A 444 1.12 -6.04 -27.05
CA ALA A 444 1.54 -5.85 -25.66
C ALA A 444 0.41 -6.18 -24.66
N ASP A 445 -0.83 -5.87 -25.00
CA ASP A 445 -2.00 -6.18 -24.14
C ASP A 445 -2.26 -7.68 -24.04
N GLU A 446 -2.06 -8.43 -25.13
CA GLU A 446 -2.16 -9.90 -25.12
C GLU A 446 -1.03 -10.51 -24.30
N LEU A 447 0.21 -10.00 -24.43
CA LEU A 447 1.34 -10.43 -23.58
C LEU A 447 1.04 -10.17 -22.09
N CYS A 448 0.58 -8.95 -21.73
CA CYS A 448 0.17 -8.64 -20.38
C CYS A 448 -0.97 -9.56 -19.88
N THR A 449 -1.89 -9.93 -20.76
CA THR A 449 -2.98 -10.85 -20.41
C THR A 449 -2.45 -12.24 -20.08
N ARG A 450 -1.49 -12.76 -20.84
CA ARG A 450 -0.82 -14.04 -20.56
C ARG A 450 0.01 -13.98 -19.28
N LEU A 451 0.76 -12.91 -19.06
CA LEU A 451 1.52 -12.67 -17.83
C LEU A 451 0.60 -12.63 -16.59
N ARG A 452 -0.57 -11.98 -16.68
CA ARG A 452 -1.56 -12.00 -15.60
C ARG A 452 -2.20 -13.36 -15.36
N ALA A 453 -2.20 -14.22 -16.37
CA ALA A 453 -2.74 -15.59 -16.27
C ALA A 453 -1.72 -16.61 -15.73
N SER A 454 -0.45 -16.24 -15.56
CA SER A 454 0.57 -17.12 -14.96
C SER A 454 0.32 -17.36 -13.46
N ASP A 455 1.01 -18.33 -12.90
CA ASP A 455 0.96 -18.63 -11.48
C ASP A 455 2.39 -18.64 -10.89
N PRO A 456 2.75 -17.64 -10.07
CA PRO A 456 1.96 -16.45 -9.70
C PRO A 456 1.75 -15.47 -10.88
N PRO A 457 0.66 -14.65 -10.83
CA PRO A 457 0.43 -13.61 -11.82
C PRO A 457 1.55 -12.57 -11.87
N VAL A 458 1.94 -12.15 -13.07
CA VAL A 458 2.93 -11.09 -13.27
C VAL A 458 2.23 -9.83 -13.78
N ILE A 459 2.47 -8.71 -13.10
CA ILE A 459 1.96 -7.39 -13.48
C ILE A 459 3.12 -6.56 -13.99
N ALA A 460 3.01 -6.09 -15.23
CA ALA A 460 4.00 -5.28 -15.93
C ALA A 460 3.36 -4.00 -16.49
N ARG A 461 4.17 -3.05 -16.92
CA ARG A 461 3.69 -1.84 -17.60
C ARG A 461 3.89 -1.93 -19.11
N VAL A 462 3.12 -1.15 -19.85
CA VAL A 462 3.21 -1.05 -21.30
C VAL A 462 3.63 0.37 -21.69
N GLU A 463 4.69 0.49 -22.46
CA GLU A 463 5.14 1.76 -23.05
C GLU A 463 5.54 1.52 -24.51
N GLU A 464 5.13 2.41 -25.39
CA GLU A 464 5.45 2.36 -26.83
C GLU A 464 5.17 0.99 -27.49
N GLY A 465 4.07 0.33 -27.08
CA GLY A 465 3.68 -0.97 -27.60
C GLY A 465 4.54 -2.15 -27.14
N ARG A 466 5.42 -1.96 -26.16
CA ARG A 466 6.26 -2.99 -25.55
C ARG A 466 5.86 -3.22 -24.09
N VAL A 467 5.97 -4.45 -23.62
CA VAL A 467 5.81 -4.78 -22.22
C VAL A 467 7.15 -4.57 -21.50
N LEU A 468 7.17 -3.77 -20.47
CA LEU A 468 8.37 -3.46 -19.68
C LEU A 468 8.34 -4.17 -18.35
N ILE A 469 9.39 -4.90 -18.06
CA ILE A 469 9.65 -5.60 -16.80
C ILE A 469 10.75 -4.86 -16.06
N ASP A 470 10.47 -4.44 -14.84
CA ASP A 470 11.41 -3.76 -13.94
C ASP A 470 11.68 -4.62 -12.71
N LEU A 471 12.92 -5.06 -12.55
CA LEU A 471 13.32 -5.95 -11.45
C LEU A 471 13.48 -5.24 -10.10
N ARG A 472 13.41 -3.90 -10.05
CA ARG A 472 13.42 -3.14 -8.79
C ARG A 472 12.31 -3.59 -7.85
N THR A 473 11.13 -3.86 -8.39
CA THR A 473 9.94 -4.23 -7.61
C THR A 473 9.65 -5.73 -7.56
N VAL A 474 10.50 -6.54 -8.19
CA VAL A 474 10.45 -8.00 -8.13
C VAL A 474 11.35 -8.49 -6.99
N PHE A 475 10.81 -9.30 -6.09
CA PHE A 475 11.63 -9.91 -5.04
C PHE A 475 12.58 -10.96 -5.64
N PRO A 476 13.83 -11.09 -5.14
CA PRO A 476 14.79 -12.08 -5.68
C PRO A 476 14.25 -13.51 -5.69
N GLU A 477 13.45 -13.88 -4.70
CA GLU A 477 12.84 -15.19 -4.57
C GLU A 477 11.81 -15.50 -5.67
N GLN A 478 11.34 -14.46 -6.37
CA GLN A 478 10.37 -14.54 -7.47
C GLN A 478 11.02 -14.67 -8.85
N ASP A 479 12.35 -14.58 -8.96
CA ASP A 479 13.06 -14.60 -10.26
C ASP A 479 12.77 -15.87 -11.05
N GLY A 480 12.79 -17.04 -10.39
CA GLY A 480 12.49 -18.31 -11.05
C GLY A 480 11.05 -18.41 -11.59
N ALA A 481 10.09 -17.86 -10.85
CA ALA A 481 8.70 -17.81 -11.30
C ALA A 481 8.53 -16.83 -12.47
N LEU A 482 9.22 -15.68 -12.43
CA LEU A 482 9.21 -14.70 -13.53
C LEU A 482 9.84 -15.28 -14.81
N VAL A 483 10.98 -16.00 -14.70
CA VAL A 483 11.58 -16.73 -15.82
C VAL A 483 10.59 -17.70 -16.44
N THR A 484 9.90 -18.50 -15.61
CA THR A 484 8.89 -19.47 -16.07
C THR A 484 7.74 -18.77 -16.81
N ALA A 485 7.21 -17.69 -16.24
CA ALA A 485 6.12 -16.92 -16.84
C ALA A 485 6.49 -16.33 -18.20
N ILE A 486 7.69 -15.74 -18.32
CA ILE A 486 8.17 -15.16 -19.59
C ILE A 486 8.47 -16.25 -20.62
N SER A 487 9.06 -17.38 -20.21
CA SER A 487 9.37 -18.50 -21.10
C SER A 487 8.13 -19.19 -21.68
N SER A 488 6.96 -19.01 -21.06
CA SER A 488 5.68 -19.57 -21.50
C SER A 488 4.90 -18.66 -22.47
N LEU A 489 5.39 -17.46 -22.77
CA LEU A 489 4.76 -16.53 -23.72
C LEU A 489 4.94 -17.00 -25.15
#